data_2e85592d82d3efa374df5dcacd9d66ff
#
_entry.id   2e85592d82d3efa374df5dcacd9d66ff
#
_cell.length_a   1.000
_cell.length_b   1.000
_cell.length_c   1.000
_cell.angle_alpha   90.00
_cell.angle_beta   90.00
_cell.angle_gamma   90.00
#
_symmetry.space_group_name_H-M   'P 1'
#
loop_
_entity.id
_entity.type
_entity.pdbx_description
1 polymer ?
#
loop_
_entity_poly.entity_id
_entity_poly.type
_entity_poly.pdbx_seq_one_letter_code
_entity_poly.pdbx_strand_id
1 'polypeptide(L)'
;MKIKLKICGMKFSENIQEIADLQPDFLGFIFYENSVRNYTENSIIYIPESIKKVGVFVNERHEKIIKTIQKYDLNIIQLHGNETESYCLELINQLNHNQLNTKIIKSFLVDDYFVFQTLNYYQMVDYFLFDTKGILPGGNGTKFNWEILEKYHLEKPYFL
;
A
#
# COMPACT_ATOMS: atom_id res chain seq x y z
N MET A 1 14.32 16.39 4.52
CA MET A 1 13.19 15.54 4.08
C MET A 1 12.20 15.39 5.24
N LYS A 2 10.90 15.61 5.02
CA LYS A 2 9.90 15.44 6.11
C LYS A 2 9.45 13.96 6.08
N ILE A 3 9.61 13.26 7.21
CA ILE A 3 9.11 11.89 7.38
C ILE A 3 7.58 11.94 7.39
N LYS A 4 6.94 10.98 6.73
CA LYS A 4 5.50 10.81 6.68
C LYS A 4 5.09 9.56 7.42
N LEU A 5 3.92 9.61 8.07
CA LEU A 5 3.38 8.51 8.86
C LEU A 5 2.20 7.86 8.15
N LYS A 6 2.27 6.53 7.99
CA LYS A 6 1.16 5.69 7.53
C LYS A 6 0.75 4.73 8.65
N ILE A 7 -0.54 4.72 9.01
CA ILE A 7 -1.12 3.77 9.95
C ILE A 7 -2.05 2.83 9.17
N CYS A 8 -1.84 1.52 9.29
CA CYS A 8 -2.46 0.53 8.40
C CYS A 8 -3.27 -0.52 9.16
N GLY A 9 -4.37 -0.95 8.55
CA GLY A 9 -5.28 -1.96 9.09
C GLY A 9 -6.43 -1.37 9.87
N MET A 10 -6.88 -0.19 9.47
CA MET A 10 -8.07 0.46 10.00
C MET A 10 -9.30 -0.39 9.73
N LYS A 11 -10.14 -0.60 10.74
CA LYS A 11 -11.31 -1.46 10.62
C LYS A 11 -12.56 -0.88 11.29
N PHE A 12 -12.47 -0.39 12.51
CA PHE A 12 -13.60 0.07 13.30
C PHE A 12 -13.72 1.60 13.26
N SER A 13 -14.93 2.11 13.05
CA SER A 13 -15.19 3.54 12.87
C SER A 13 -14.66 4.40 14.03
N GLU A 14 -14.83 3.96 15.26
CA GLU A 14 -14.34 4.66 16.45
C GLU A 14 -12.82 4.81 16.41
N ASN A 15 -12.09 3.71 16.14
CA ASN A 15 -10.64 3.73 16.06
C ASN A 15 -10.14 4.55 14.86
N ILE A 16 -10.86 4.52 13.73
CA ILE A 16 -10.51 5.34 12.57
C ILE A 16 -10.57 6.83 12.93
N GLN A 17 -11.62 7.26 13.67
CA GLN A 17 -11.77 8.64 14.09
C GLN A 17 -10.65 9.07 15.05
N GLU A 18 -10.39 8.28 16.11
CA GLU A 18 -9.32 8.54 17.07
C GLU A 18 -7.95 8.69 16.41
N ILE A 19 -7.65 7.81 15.44
CA ILE A 19 -6.40 7.87 14.69
C ILE A 19 -6.38 9.04 13.72
N ALA A 20 -7.50 9.38 13.08
CA ALA A 20 -7.57 10.54 12.19
C ALA A 20 -7.33 11.87 12.94
N ASP A 21 -7.77 11.96 14.19
CA ASP A 21 -7.54 13.14 15.06
C ASP A 21 -6.04 13.37 15.35
N LEU A 22 -5.20 12.32 15.27
CA LEU A 22 -3.74 12.41 15.35
C LEU A 22 -3.09 12.92 14.06
N GLN A 23 -3.86 13.12 12.99
CA GLN A 23 -3.44 13.67 11.71
C GLN A 23 -2.24 12.94 11.06
N PRO A 24 -2.25 11.61 10.91
CA PRO A 24 -1.24 10.92 10.11
C PRO A 24 -1.34 11.35 8.64
N ASP A 25 -0.27 11.16 7.88
CA ASP A 25 -0.32 11.45 6.43
C ASP A 25 -1.19 10.44 5.65
N PHE A 26 -1.24 9.18 6.12
CA PHE A 26 -1.96 8.10 5.43
C PHE A 26 -2.68 7.18 6.40
N LEU A 27 -3.90 6.74 6.02
CA LEU A 27 -4.63 5.65 6.68
C LEU A 27 -4.85 4.50 5.71
N GLY A 28 -4.48 3.28 6.12
CA GLY A 28 -4.55 2.08 5.32
C GLY A 28 -5.74 1.19 5.69
N PHE A 29 -6.51 0.77 4.68
CA PHE A 29 -7.66 -0.14 4.76
C PHE A 29 -7.34 -1.40 3.98
N ILE A 30 -7.43 -2.57 4.61
CA ILE A 30 -7.05 -3.83 3.98
C ILE A 30 -8.28 -4.45 3.31
N PHE A 31 -8.19 -4.68 2.01
CA PHE A 31 -9.20 -5.35 1.20
C PHE A 31 -8.70 -6.75 0.77
N TYR A 32 -8.41 -7.57 1.75
CA TYR A 32 -7.96 -8.94 1.59
C TYR A 32 -8.75 -9.85 2.54
N GLU A 33 -9.56 -10.76 1.99
CA GLU A 33 -10.54 -11.57 2.72
C GLU A 33 -9.92 -12.44 3.81
N ASN A 34 -8.69 -12.94 3.60
CA ASN A 34 -7.99 -13.76 4.59
C ASN A 34 -7.35 -12.96 5.73
N SER A 35 -7.42 -11.63 5.70
CA SER A 35 -6.90 -10.78 6.76
C SER A 35 -7.92 -10.62 7.89
N VAL A 36 -7.49 -10.81 9.14
CA VAL A 36 -8.31 -10.49 10.33
C VAL A 36 -8.67 -8.99 10.40
N ARG A 37 -7.91 -8.15 9.70
CA ARG A 37 -8.12 -6.71 9.56
C ARG A 37 -8.81 -6.34 8.24
N ASN A 38 -9.45 -7.31 7.57
CA ASN A 38 -10.21 -7.03 6.34
C ASN A 38 -11.28 -5.97 6.61
N TYR A 39 -11.32 -4.93 5.75
CA TYR A 39 -12.29 -3.85 5.84
C TYR A 39 -13.54 -4.22 5.03
N THR A 40 -14.68 -4.35 5.70
CA THR A 40 -15.92 -4.86 5.12
C THR A 40 -17.08 -3.87 5.18
N GLU A 41 -16.89 -2.71 5.82
CA GLU A 41 -17.94 -1.69 5.95
C GLU A 41 -18.35 -1.13 4.58
N ASN A 42 -19.58 -0.65 4.48
CA ASN A 42 -20.13 -0.12 3.21
C ASN A 42 -19.50 1.21 2.78
N SER A 43 -18.98 1.98 3.72
CA SER A 43 -18.31 3.27 3.48
C SER A 43 -17.20 3.48 4.50
N ILE A 44 -16.20 4.27 4.15
CA ILE A 44 -15.26 4.82 5.13
C ILE A 44 -15.91 6.07 5.74
N ILE A 45 -15.86 6.19 7.07
CA ILE A 45 -16.30 7.42 7.76
C ILE A 45 -15.54 8.64 7.23
N TYR A 46 -16.06 9.83 7.51
CA TYR A 46 -15.38 11.05 7.13
C TYR A 46 -13.95 11.10 7.72
N ILE A 47 -12.99 11.30 6.84
CA ILE A 47 -11.58 11.50 7.15
C ILE A 47 -11.17 12.82 6.49
N PRO A 48 -10.46 13.73 7.19
CA PRO A 48 -9.97 14.97 6.61
C PRO A 48 -9.17 14.73 5.31
N GLU A 49 -9.36 15.57 4.30
CA GLU A 49 -8.69 15.44 2.98
C GLU A 49 -7.15 15.49 3.05
N SER A 50 -6.61 16.07 4.14
CA SER A 50 -5.17 16.06 4.42
C SER A 50 -4.62 14.65 4.61
N ILE A 51 -5.46 13.70 5.07
CA ILE A 51 -5.09 12.30 5.30
C ILE A 51 -5.44 11.48 4.06
N LYS A 52 -4.47 10.83 3.45
CA LYS A 52 -4.70 10.04 2.23
C LYS A 52 -5.14 8.62 2.57
N LYS A 53 -6.26 8.19 1.95
CA LYS A 53 -6.80 6.83 2.09
C LYS A 53 -6.02 5.87 1.20
N VAL A 54 -5.47 4.81 1.80
CA VAL A 54 -4.69 3.76 1.13
C VAL A 54 -5.44 2.44 1.19
N GLY A 55 -5.85 1.89 0.04
CA GLY A 55 -6.40 0.54 -0.04
C GLY A 55 -5.28 -0.50 -0.22
N VAL A 56 -5.25 -1.53 0.63
CA VAL A 56 -4.26 -2.61 0.55
C VAL A 56 -4.89 -3.85 -0.06
N PHE A 57 -4.25 -4.37 -1.10
CA PHE A 57 -4.70 -5.53 -1.88
C PHE A 57 -3.60 -6.57 -1.98
N VAL A 58 -3.99 -7.84 -2.12
CA VAL A 58 -3.08 -8.98 -2.27
C VAL A 58 -3.54 -9.82 -3.45
N ASN A 59 -2.82 -9.77 -4.57
CA ASN A 59 -3.10 -10.52 -5.80
C ASN A 59 -4.56 -10.40 -6.26
N GLU A 60 -5.17 -9.22 -6.10
CA GLU A 60 -6.59 -9.00 -6.39
C GLU A 60 -6.79 -8.69 -7.89
N ARG A 61 -7.98 -8.97 -8.43
CA ARG A 61 -8.32 -8.64 -9.82
C ARG A 61 -8.46 -7.14 -10.01
N HIS A 62 -7.97 -6.61 -11.12
CA HIS A 62 -8.00 -5.18 -11.45
C HIS A 62 -9.40 -4.58 -11.34
N GLU A 63 -10.43 -5.28 -11.85
CA GLU A 63 -11.82 -4.82 -11.79
C GLU A 63 -12.31 -4.59 -10.36
N LYS A 64 -11.91 -5.47 -9.41
CA LYS A 64 -12.29 -5.32 -8.00
C LYS A 64 -11.53 -4.15 -7.37
N ILE A 65 -10.25 -3.96 -7.73
CA ILE A 65 -9.47 -2.79 -7.30
C ILE A 65 -10.15 -1.49 -7.76
N ILE A 66 -10.46 -1.38 -9.06
CA ILE A 66 -11.12 -0.20 -9.64
C ILE A 66 -12.45 0.12 -8.92
N LYS A 67 -13.32 -0.89 -8.77
CA LYS A 67 -14.58 -0.72 -8.04
C LYS A 67 -14.37 -0.27 -6.59
N THR A 68 -13.34 -0.80 -5.93
CA THR A 68 -13.02 -0.44 -4.55
C THR A 68 -12.49 0.98 -4.44
N ILE A 69 -11.62 1.41 -5.38
CA ILE A 69 -11.17 2.80 -5.47
C ILE A 69 -12.35 3.76 -5.57
N GLN A 70 -13.27 3.49 -6.51
CA GLN A 70 -14.44 4.33 -6.73
C GLN A 70 -15.39 4.33 -5.53
N LYS A 71 -15.65 3.16 -4.92
CA LYS A 71 -16.54 3.02 -3.77
C LYS A 71 -16.05 3.78 -2.55
N TYR A 72 -14.76 3.75 -2.25
CA TYR A 72 -14.19 4.29 -1.02
C TYR A 72 -13.41 5.59 -1.25
N ASP A 73 -13.36 6.07 -2.48
CA ASP A 73 -12.58 7.26 -2.88
C ASP A 73 -11.12 7.16 -2.38
N LEU A 74 -10.43 6.09 -2.80
CA LEU A 74 -9.07 5.81 -2.39
C LEU A 74 -8.09 6.69 -3.16
N ASN A 75 -7.17 7.34 -2.45
CA ASN A 75 -6.14 8.17 -3.06
C ASN A 75 -4.94 7.33 -3.55
N ILE A 76 -4.69 6.20 -2.89
CA ILE A 76 -3.54 5.35 -3.12
C ILE A 76 -3.98 3.90 -2.99
N ILE A 77 -3.38 3.01 -3.78
CA ILE A 77 -3.47 1.56 -3.59
C ILE A 77 -2.10 1.00 -3.24
N GLN A 78 -2.07 0.01 -2.37
CA GLN A 78 -0.89 -0.75 -2.02
C GLN A 78 -1.07 -2.19 -2.50
N LEU A 79 -0.20 -2.61 -3.41
CA LEU A 79 -0.11 -3.96 -3.93
C LEU A 79 0.86 -4.74 -3.03
N HIS A 80 0.31 -5.62 -2.20
CA HIS A 80 1.04 -6.30 -1.12
C HIS A 80 1.20 -7.80 -1.35
N GLY A 81 0.94 -8.26 -2.55
CA GLY A 81 1.11 -9.64 -3.00
C GLY A 81 2.31 -9.80 -3.93
N ASN A 82 2.20 -10.80 -4.82
CA ASN A 82 3.22 -11.13 -5.82
C ASN A 82 2.90 -10.54 -7.19
N GLU A 83 2.28 -9.34 -7.20
CA GLU A 83 1.89 -8.67 -8.44
C GLU A 83 3.12 -8.40 -9.30
N THR A 84 3.09 -8.87 -10.55
CA THR A 84 4.18 -8.75 -11.51
C THR A 84 4.24 -7.34 -12.10
N GLU A 85 5.33 -7.03 -12.82
CA GLU A 85 5.47 -5.80 -13.60
C GLU A 85 4.31 -5.63 -14.60
N SER A 86 4.00 -6.69 -15.36
CA SER A 86 2.89 -6.67 -16.34
C SER A 86 1.54 -6.41 -15.68
N TYR A 87 1.28 -7.01 -14.51
CA TYR A 87 0.09 -6.70 -13.73
C TYR A 87 0.01 -5.22 -13.36
N CYS A 88 1.13 -4.63 -12.89
CA CYS A 88 1.16 -3.21 -12.53
C CYS A 88 0.92 -2.30 -13.74
N LEU A 89 1.50 -2.62 -14.91
CA LEU A 89 1.28 -1.88 -16.16
C LEU A 89 -0.18 -1.93 -16.61
N GLU A 90 -0.79 -3.11 -16.60
CA GLU A 90 -2.20 -3.28 -16.94
C GLU A 90 -3.12 -2.51 -15.99
N LEU A 91 -2.82 -2.54 -14.69
CA LEU A 91 -3.58 -1.78 -13.70
C LEU A 91 -3.49 -0.26 -13.95
N ILE A 92 -2.29 0.26 -14.26
CA ILE A 92 -2.10 1.67 -14.61
C ILE A 92 -2.94 2.05 -15.84
N ASN A 93 -2.95 1.20 -16.86
CA ASN A 93 -3.76 1.42 -18.06
C ASN A 93 -5.25 1.48 -17.73
N GLN A 94 -5.73 0.60 -16.84
CA GLN A 94 -7.12 0.62 -16.38
C GLN A 94 -7.45 1.83 -15.50
N LEU A 95 -6.53 2.28 -14.63
CA LEU A 95 -6.69 3.51 -13.87
C LEU A 95 -6.86 4.71 -14.82
N ASN A 96 -5.99 4.83 -15.81
CA ASN A 96 -6.05 5.89 -16.82
C ASN A 96 -7.35 5.85 -17.64
N HIS A 97 -7.78 4.66 -18.08
CA HIS A 97 -9.03 4.48 -18.81
C HIS A 97 -10.25 4.92 -17.99
N ASN A 98 -10.24 4.66 -16.69
CA ASN A 98 -11.31 5.08 -15.76
C ASN A 98 -11.12 6.50 -15.22
N GLN A 99 -10.14 7.27 -15.69
CA GLN A 99 -9.83 8.64 -15.25
C GLN A 99 -9.57 8.74 -13.73
N LEU A 100 -8.97 7.70 -13.15
CA LEU A 100 -8.65 7.64 -11.73
C LEU A 100 -7.20 8.09 -11.51
N ASN A 101 -7.02 9.19 -10.78
CA ASN A 101 -5.70 9.71 -10.38
C ASN A 101 -5.23 9.06 -9.07
N THR A 102 -5.22 7.73 -9.03
CA THR A 102 -4.86 6.94 -7.85
C THR A 102 -3.41 6.49 -7.96
N LYS A 103 -2.61 6.75 -6.94
CA LYS A 103 -1.19 6.36 -6.88
C LYS A 103 -1.02 4.90 -6.48
N ILE A 104 0.13 4.33 -6.83
CA ILE A 104 0.45 2.93 -6.55
C ILE A 104 1.68 2.82 -5.63
N ILE A 105 1.53 2.08 -4.54
CA ILE A 105 2.63 1.56 -3.72
C ILE A 105 2.80 0.09 -4.08
N LYS A 106 4.02 -0.35 -4.47
CA LYS A 106 4.34 -1.77 -4.61
C LYS A 106 5.18 -2.23 -3.42
N SER A 107 4.69 -3.25 -2.73
CA SER A 107 5.38 -3.84 -1.59
C SER A 107 6.34 -4.94 -2.01
N PHE A 108 7.49 -4.99 -1.37
CA PHE A 108 8.53 -6.00 -1.54
C PHE A 108 8.88 -6.58 -0.18
N LEU A 109 8.92 -7.90 -0.11
CA LEU A 109 9.40 -8.60 1.08
C LEU A 109 10.93 -8.62 1.04
N VAL A 110 11.56 -8.01 2.04
CA VAL A 110 12.99 -7.83 2.12
C VAL A 110 13.59 -8.74 3.19
N ASP A 111 14.65 -9.43 2.81
CA ASP A 111 15.58 -10.16 3.69
C ASP A 111 17.02 -9.77 3.33
N ASP A 112 18.00 -10.34 4.02
CA ASP A 112 19.42 -10.03 3.81
C ASP A 112 19.93 -10.37 2.39
N TYR A 113 19.15 -11.13 1.62
CA TYR A 113 19.48 -11.56 0.25
C TYR A 113 18.65 -10.80 -0.81
N PHE A 114 17.92 -9.76 -0.44
CA PHE A 114 17.07 -9.04 -1.37
C PHE A 114 17.88 -8.38 -2.50
N VAL A 115 17.44 -8.61 -3.72
CA VAL A 115 18.09 -8.11 -4.94
C VAL A 115 17.45 -6.78 -5.37
N PHE A 116 18.07 -5.65 -5.00
CA PHE A 116 17.56 -4.31 -5.29
C PHE A 116 17.40 -4.01 -6.79
N GLN A 117 18.16 -4.67 -7.68
CA GLN A 117 17.99 -4.54 -9.13
C GLN A 117 16.59 -4.92 -9.62
N THR A 118 15.87 -5.78 -8.88
CA THR A 118 14.46 -6.12 -9.17
C THR A 118 13.56 -4.90 -9.21
N LEU A 119 13.86 -3.87 -8.42
CA LEU A 119 13.09 -2.63 -8.36
C LEU A 119 13.09 -1.84 -9.69
N ASN A 120 14.10 -2.07 -10.54
CA ASN A 120 14.19 -1.43 -11.86
C ASN A 120 13.01 -1.80 -12.77
N TYR A 121 12.43 -2.98 -12.59
CA TYR A 121 11.26 -3.42 -13.35
C TYR A 121 9.96 -2.75 -12.90
N TYR A 122 9.94 -2.06 -11.75
CA TYR A 122 8.75 -1.46 -11.16
C TYR A 122 8.81 0.08 -11.12
N GLN A 123 9.56 0.70 -12.05
CA GLN A 123 9.69 2.17 -12.09
C GLN A 123 8.39 2.91 -12.43
N MET A 124 7.37 2.21 -12.96
CA MET A 124 6.06 2.78 -13.29
C MET A 124 5.19 3.08 -12.07
N VAL A 125 5.44 2.46 -10.90
CA VAL A 125 4.66 2.75 -9.67
C VAL A 125 5.19 4.01 -8.97
N ASP A 126 4.39 4.63 -8.09
CA ASP A 126 4.76 5.90 -7.43
C ASP A 126 5.66 5.71 -6.22
N TYR A 127 5.47 4.62 -5.47
CA TYR A 127 6.19 4.35 -4.23
C TYR A 127 6.56 2.87 -4.13
N PHE A 128 7.64 2.61 -3.41
CA PHE A 128 7.94 1.28 -2.91
C PHE A 128 7.55 1.16 -1.43
N LEU A 129 7.33 -0.06 -0.96
CA LEU A 129 7.24 -0.38 0.46
C LEU A 129 8.12 -1.60 0.70
N PHE A 130 9.04 -1.48 1.66
CA PHE A 130 9.89 -2.58 2.08
C PHE A 130 9.35 -3.16 3.38
N ASP A 131 8.85 -4.39 3.33
CA ASP A 131 8.34 -5.13 4.48
C ASP A 131 9.29 -6.28 4.80
N THR A 132 9.36 -6.65 6.07
CA THR A 132 10.19 -7.77 6.50
C THR A 132 9.63 -9.07 5.95
N LYS A 133 10.47 -9.87 5.28
CA LYS A 133 10.09 -11.21 4.86
C LYS A 133 9.84 -12.09 6.10
N GLY A 134 8.63 -12.54 6.25
CA GLY A 134 8.18 -13.39 7.35
C GLY A 134 7.28 -14.51 6.90
N ILE A 135 6.78 -15.30 7.85
CA ILE A 135 5.90 -16.45 7.57
C ILE A 135 4.50 -15.98 7.18
N LEU A 136 4.06 -14.84 7.72
CA LEU A 136 2.73 -14.26 7.47
C LEU A 136 2.83 -13.07 6.50
N PRO A 137 1.79 -12.82 5.68
CA PRO A 137 1.71 -11.61 4.86
C PRO A 137 1.51 -10.38 5.75
N GLY A 138 2.61 -9.84 6.28
CA GLY A 138 2.64 -8.67 7.17
C GLY A 138 2.44 -8.98 8.65
N GLY A 139 2.86 -8.06 9.51
CA GLY A 139 2.68 -8.16 10.96
C GLY A 139 3.49 -9.24 11.66
N ASN A 140 4.63 -9.64 11.09
CA ASN A 140 5.46 -10.73 11.64
C ASN A 140 6.22 -10.36 12.93
N GLY A 141 6.30 -9.07 13.30
CA GLY A 141 7.02 -8.62 14.48
C GLY A 141 8.54 -8.82 14.42
N THR A 142 9.05 -9.29 13.28
CA THR A 142 10.49 -9.43 13.00
C THR A 142 10.96 -8.24 12.18
N LYS A 143 12.25 -7.95 12.27
CA LYS A 143 12.91 -6.88 11.50
C LYS A 143 14.03 -7.48 10.66
N PHE A 144 14.23 -6.96 9.45
CA PHE A 144 15.44 -7.23 8.66
C PHE A 144 16.56 -6.25 9.05
N ASN A 145 17.77 -6.54 8.63
CA ASN A 145 18.88 -5.61 8.83
C ASN A 145 18.72 -4.38 7.93
N TRP A 146 18.41 -3.22 8.53
CA TRP A 146 18.17 -1.98 7.78
C TRP A 146 19.41 -1.45 7.04
N GLU A 147 20.62 -1.89 7.38
CA GLU A 147 21.83 -1.53 6.62
C GLU A 147 21.76 -1.97 5.16
N ILE A 148 20.95 -3.00 4.85
CA ILE A 148 20.73 -3.42 3.46
C ILE A 148 20.13 -2.29 2.60
N LEU A 149 19.39 -1.34 3.20
CA LEU A 149 18.81 -0.20 2.51
C LEU A 149 19.87 0.79 2.00
N GLU A 150 21.11 0.73 2.47
CA GLU A 150 22.24 1.50 1.89
C GLU A 150 22.50 1.11 0.43
N LYS A 151 22.05 -0.08 0.00
CA LYS A 151 22.11 -0.55 -1.40
C LYS A 151 20.98 0.04 -2.27
N TYR A 152 20.03 0.76 -1.67
CA TYR A 152 18.96 1.43 -2.39
C TYR A 152 19.46 2.77 -2.96
N HIS A 153 19.63 2.83 -4.27
CA HIS A 153 20.18 4.00 -4.95
C HIS A 153 19.16 4.70 -5.89
N LEU A 154 17.89 4.28 -5.84
CA LEU A 154 16.84 4.91 -6.62
C LEU A 154 16.29 6.15 -5.90
N GLU A 155 15.88 7.15 -6.65
CA GLU A 155 15.28 8.38 -6.09
C GLU A 155 13.81 8.22 -5.69
N LYS A 156 13.20 7.06 -6.02
CA LYS A 156 11.79 6.80 -5.73
C LYS A 156 11.53 6.76 -4.21
N PRO A 157 10.55 7.52 -3.70
CA PRO A 157 10.21 7.48 -2.29
C PRO A 157 9.68 6.11 -1.87
N TYR A 158 9.96 5.72 -0.63
CA TYR A 158 9.56 4.43 -0.10
C TYR A 158 9.02 4.52 1.33
N PHE A 159 8.26 3.49 1.72
CA PHE A 159 7.78 3.21 3.06
C PHE A 159 8.61 2.07 3.69
N LEU A 160 8.72 2.09 5.01
CA LEU A 160 9.29 1.04 5.85
C LEU A 160 8.24 0.54 6.85
#